data_822acb77db6d23b85654469bbd187ac5
#
_entry.id   822acb77db6d23b85654469bbd187ac5
#
_cell.length_a   1.000
_cell.length_b   1.000
_cell.length_c   1.000
_cell.angle_alpha   90.00
_cell.angle_beta   90.00
_cell.angle_gamma   90.00
#
_symmetry.space_group_name_H-M   'P 1'
#
loop_
_entity.id
_entity.type
_entity.pdbx_description
1 polymer ?
#
loop_
_entity_poly.entity_id
_entity_poly.type
_entity_poly.pdbx_seq_one_letter_code
_entity_poly.pdbx_strand_id
1 'polypeptide(L)'
;MFKRRNYTWNDGKSLSLCDRTLIMGILNGTPDSFSDGGKFNTPEAAAAHVTQMINDGADIIDLGVESTRPGCTPLTADEEIERLSLLIEPVLNASTVPVSIDTYHAKTADYALSKGAHILNDIWGLHYDPDMAAVAANFKVPVIIMHNSNDTNYGDIIEDMKAFFFWAIDKALKEGVTPQQIWLDPGIGFFGKTEEQNIEVMQRLGELTAHEYPVLLAPSRKGFIGSMLGGLPPEDRDEGTVAACITGVFQGIDMVRVHNVKMHKRALAVADGLLRGE
;
A
#
# COMPACT_ATOMS: atom_id res chain seq x y z
N MET A 1 -3.74 -5.47 20.30
CA MET A 1 -4.94 -6.29 20.00
C MET A 1 -5.26 -6.05 18.54
N PHE A 2 -5.30 -7.10 17.71
CA PHE A 2 -5.57 -6.95 16.29
C PHE A 2 -7.01 -6.44 16.08
N LYS A 3 -7.17 -5.56 15.09
CA LYS A 3 -8.42 -4.81 14.86
C LYS A 3 -9.29 -5.57 13.89
N ARG A 4 -10.26 -6.33 14.38
CA ARG A 4 -11.17 -7.08 13.50
C ARG A 4 -12.03 -6.15 12.66
N ARG A 5 -11.87 -6.21 11.33
CA ARG A 5 -12.69 -5.48 10.36
C ARG A 5 -13.05 -6.40 9.21
N ASN A 6 -14.28 -6.27 8.73
CA ASN A 6 -14.78 -7.03 7.58
C ASN A 6 -15.29 -6.06 6.52
N TYR A 7 -14.94 -6.32 5.29
CA TYR A 7 -15.36 -5.55 4.12
C TYR A 7 -16.03 -6.48 3.13
N THR A 8 -17.08 -5.99 2.50
CA THR A 8 -17.79 -6.70 1.42
C THR A 8 -18.13 -5.69 0.33
N TRP A 9 -18.01 -6.09 -0.92
CA TRP A 9 -18.30 -5.27 -2.08
C TRP A 9 -19.45 -5.86 -2.90
N ASN A 10 -20.06 -5.04 -3.76
CA ASN A 10 -21.25 -5.40 -4.51
C ASN A 10 -21.01 -6.53 -5.53
N ASP A 11 -19.74 -6.75 -5.95
CA ASP A 11 -19.33 -7.83 -6.84
C ASP A 11 -19.09 -9.16 -6.11
N GLY A 12 -19.36 -9.22 -4.81
CA GLY A 12 -19.23 -10.41 -3.97
C GLY A 12 -17.85 -10.62 -3.35
N LYS A 13 -16.86 -9.78 -3.67
CA LYS A 13 -15.56 -9.85 -3.02
C LYS A 13 -15.66 -9.44 -1.55
N SER A 14 -14.79 -10.02 -0.72
CA SER A 14 -14.73 -9.71 0.71
C SER A 14 -13.30 -9.74 1.22
N LEU A 15 -13.06 -9.07 2.33
CA LEU A 15 -11.76 -9.02 3.01
C LEU A 15 -11.98 -8.98 4.52
N SER A 16 -11.24 -9.81 5.27
CA SER A 16 -11.24 -9.81 6.73
C SER A 16 -9.86 -9.51 7.26
N LEU A 17 -9.77 -8.49 8.14
CA LEU A 17 -8.56 -8.19 8.91
C LEU A 17 -8.67 -8.81 10.30
N CYS A 18 -7.59 -9.32 10.85
CA CYS A 18 -7.39 -9.76 12.22
C CYS A 18 -6.88 -11.21 12.38
N ASP A 19 -7.26 -12.11 11.51
CA ASP A 19 -6.95 -13.54 11.70
C ASP A 19 -5.48 -13.86 11.32
N ARG A 20 -4.91 -13.08 10.40
CA ARG A 20 -3.52 -13.15 9.96
C ARG A 20 -3.06 -11.84 9.32
N THR A 21 -1.79 -11.72 9.07
CA THR A 21 -1.24 -10.61 8.28
C THR A 21 -1.66 -10.76 6.81
N LEU A 22 -2.30 -9.73 6.25
CA LEU A 22 -2.72 -9.71 4.86
C LEU A 22 -1.56 -9.33 3.92
N ILE A 23 -1.65 -9.80 2.68
CA ILE A 23 -0.64 -9.54 1.64
C ILE A 23 -1.28 -8.76 0.49
N MET A 24 -0.81 -7.54 0.29
CA MET A 24 -1.12 -6.71 -0.86
C MET A 24 0.00 -6.89 -1.90
N GLY A 25 -0.33 -7.49 -3.04
CA GLY A 25 0.60 -7.69 -4.15
C GLY A 25 0.70 -6.45 -5.03
N ILE A 26 1.92 -6.01 -5.32
CA ILE A 26 2.19 -4.81 -6.13
C ILE A 26 2.09 -5.16 -7.62
N LEU A 27 1.22 -4.46 -8.35
CA LEU A 27 1.12 -4.50 -9.80
C LEU A 27 1.46 -3.13 -10.40
N ASN A 28 2.71 -2.99 -10.88
CA ASN A 28 3.16 -1.77 -11.54
C ASN A 28 2.91 -1.85 -13.05
N GLY A 29 1.93 -1.08 -13.54
CA GLY A 29 1.63 -0.90 -14.96
C GLY A 29 2.44 0.21 -15.63
N THR A 30 3.66 0.50 -15.16
CA THR A 30 4.51 1.57 -15.70
C THR A 30 5.43 1.06 -16.80
N PRO A 31 5.67 1.84 -17.90
CA PRO A 31 6.61 1.47 -18.97
C PRO A 31 8.03 1.22 -18.47
N ASP A 32 8.43 1.88 -17.37
CA ASP A 32 9.80 1.95 -16.84
C ASP A 32 10.00 1.18 -15.53
N SER A 33 9.17 0.17 -15.21
CA SER A 33 9.32 -0.57 -13.96
C SER A 33 10.59 -1.41 -13.95
N PHE A 34 11.68 -0.86 -13.39
CA PHE A 34 13.01 -1.50 -13.30
C PHE A 34 13.02 -2.81 -12.49
N SER A 35 12.10 -2.97 -11.53
CA SER A 35 12.01 -4.20 -10.73
C SER A 35 11.42 -5.39 -11.48
N ASP A 36 10.61 -5.12 -12.51
CA ASP A 36 9.89 -6.14 -13.27
C ASP A 36 10.08 -6.00 -14.80
N GLY A 37 10.99 -5.11 -15.24
CA GLY A 37 11.47 -5.01 -16.63
C GLY A 37 10.41 -4.66 -17.67
N GLY A 38 9.38 -3.86 -17.32
CA GLY A 38 8.30 -3.53 -18.24
C GLY A 38 7.41 -4.72 -18.64
N LYS A 39 7.45 -5.83 -17.89
CA LYS A 39 6.82 -7.10 -18.24
C LYS A 39 5.28 -7.08 -18.20
N PHE A 40 4.67 -6.08 -17.55
CA PHE A 40 3.23 -6.08 -17.27
C PHE A 40 2.49 -4.88 -17.88
N ASN A 41 3.03 -4.34 -18.98
CA ASN A 41 2.47 -3.16 -19.67
C ASN A 41 1.34 -3.51 -20.64
N THR A 42 1.07 -4.79 -20.89
CA THR A 42 -0.06 -5.22 -21.70
C THR A 42 -1.19 -5.74 -20.82
N PRO A 43 -2.44 -5.59 -21.26
CA PRO A 43 -3.61 -6.10 -20.54
C PRO A 43 -3.50 -7.59 -20.18
N GLU A 44 -3.00 -8.39 -21.12
CA GLU A 44 -2.86 -9.86 -20.95
C GLU A 44 -1.78 -10.21 -19.93
N ALA A 45 -0.64 -9.51 -19.98
CA ALA A 45 0.45 -9.74 -19.03
C ALA A 45 0.06 -9.28 -17.62
N ALA A 46 -0.65 -8.16 -17.48
CA ALA A 46 -1.18 -7.69 -16.20
C ALA A 46 -2.18 -8.70 -15.62
N ALA A 47 -3.15 -9.18 -16.41
CA ALA A 47 -4.14 -10.18 -16.00
C ALA A 47 -3.48 -11.51 -15.58
N ALA A 48 -2.47 -11.97 -16.32
CA ALA A 48 -1.73 -13.18 -15.99
C ALA A 48 -0.95 -13.01 -14.65
N HIS A 49 -0.33 -11.85 -14.43
CA HIS A 49 0.40 -11.56 -13.19
C HIS A 49 -0.55 -11.45 -11.98
N VAL A 50 -1.72 -10.84 -12.14
CA VAL A 50 -2.78 -10.83 -11.12
C VAL A 50 -3.14 -12.26 -10.71
N THR A 51 -3.43 -13.12 -11.70
CA THR A 51 -3.74 -14.53 -11.45
C THR A 51 -2.59 -15.23 -10.71
N GLN A 52 -1.35 -14.98 -11.11
CA GLN A 52 -0.17 -15.54 -10.44
C GLN A 52 -0.05 -15.07 -8.99
N MET A 53 -0.19 -13.77 -8.71
CA MET A 53 -0.13 -13.23 -7.34
C MET A 53 -1.22 -13.81 -6.44
N ILE A 54 -2.44 -13.99 -6.96
CA ILE A 54 -3.55 -14.61 -6.22
C ILE A 54 -3.22 -16.06 -5.90
N ASN A 55 -2.73 -16.84 -6.87
CA ASN A 55 -2.30 -18.23 -6.65
C ASN A 55 -1.13 -18.33 -5.65
N ASP A 56 -0.28 -17.33 -5.59
CA ASP A 56 0.82 -17.22 -4.62
C ASP A 56 0.37 -16.75 -3.23
N GLY A 57 -0.90 -16.30 -3.10
CA GLY A 57 -1.55 -15.99 -1.83
C GLY A 57 -1.72 -14.50 -1.54
N ALA A 58 -1.80 -13.64 -2.54
CA ALA A 58 -2.21 -12.25 -2.36
C ALA A 58 -3.67 -12.16 -1.92
N ASP A 59 -3.94 -11.24 -1.00
CA ASP A 59 -5.27 -10.93 -0.48
C ASP A 59 -5.87 -9.68 -1.13
N ILE A 60 -5.00 -8.82 -1.65
CA ILE A 60 -5.32 -7.57 -2.34
C ILE A 60 -4.33 -7.43 -3.49
N ILE A 61 -4.78 -6.92 -4.63
CA ILE A 61 -3.91 -6.47 -5.72
C ILE A 61 -3.89 -4.95 -5.71
N ASP A 62 -2.71 -4.34 -5.74
CA ASP A 62 -2.54 -2.89 -5.74
C ASP A 62 -2.00 -2.44 -7.10
N LEU A 63 -2.86 -1.83 -7.91
CA LEU A 63 -2.55 -1.38 -9.26
C LEU A 63 -2.11 0.09 -9.24
N GLY A 64 -0.88 0.35 -9.67
CA GLY A 64 -0.34 1.68 -9.91
C GLY A 64 0.20 1.80 -11.34
N VAL A 65 -0.05 2.93 -11.99
CA VAL A 65 0.42 3.22 -13.36
C VAL A 65 1.38 4.41 -13.43
N GLU A 66 1.65 5.02 -12.30
CA GLU A 66 2.64 6.08 -12.12
C GLU A 66 3.84 5.56 -11.34
N SER A 67 5.06 5.95 -11.78
CA SER A 67 6.27 5.69 -11.02
C SER A 67 6.53 6.81 -10.01
N THR A 68 6.47 6.48 -8.73
CA THR A 68 6.76 7.42 -7.63
C THR A 68 8.22 7.36 -7.18
N ARG A 69 9.14 6.86 -8.03
CA ARG A 69 10.58 6.80 -7.74
C ARG A 69 11.22 8.19 -7.83
N PRO A 70 12.28 8.46 -7.05
CA PRO A 70 13.05 9.69 -7.20
C PRO A 70 13.52 9.91 -8.64
N GLY A 71 13.24 11.12 -9.18
CA GLY A 71 13.64 11.50 -10.54
C GLY A 71 12.64 11.16 -11.64
N CYS A 72 11.53 10.49 -11.35
CA CYS A 72 10.44 10.34 -12.31
C CYS A 72 9.64 11.65 -12.44
N THR A 73 9.17 11.95 -13.64
CA THR A 73 8.25 13.06 -13.89
C THR A 73 6.85 12.64 -13.46
N PRO A 74 6.20 13.40 -12.55
CA PRO A 74 4.82 13.14 -12.20
C PRO A 74 3.90 13.21 -13.42
N LEU A 75 2.89 12.34 -13.43
CA LEU A 75 1.84 12.37 -14.43
C LEU A 75 0.77 13.39 -14.06
N THR A 76 0.10 13.92 -15.06
CA THR A 76 -1.22 14.56 -14.85
C THR A 76 -2.28 13.48 -14.62
N ALA A 77 -3.37 13.82 -13.95
CA ALA A 77 -4.48 12.89 -13.75
C ALA A 77 -5.03 12.31 -15.09
N ASP A 78 -5.01 13.11 -16.16
CA ASP A 78 -5.48 12.67 -17.48
C ASP A 78 -4.54 11.62 -18.11
N GLU A 79 -3.22 11.82 -18.01
CA GLU A 79 -2.22 10.86 -18.47
C GLU A 79 -2.26 9.57 -17.63
N GLU A 80 -2.49 9.69 -16.32
CA GLU A 80 -2.65 8.55 -15.43
C GLU A 80 -3.89 7.73 -15.79
N ILE A 81 -5.05 8.39 -16.03
CA ILE A 81 -6.29 7.75 -16.49
C ILE A 81 -6.09 7.07 -17.84
N GLU A 82 -5.41 7.70 -18.80
CA GLU A 82 -5.12 7.09 -20.10
C GLU A 82 -4.38 5.76 -19.93
N ARG A 83 -3.30 5.72 -19.12
CA ARG A 83 -2.58 4.48 -18.82
C ARG A 83 -3.43 3.47 -18.08
N LEU A 84 -4.13 3.91 -17.04
CA LEU A 84 -4.98 3.04 -16.22
C LEU A 84 -6.13 2.42 -17.02
N SER A 85 -6.69 3.15 -17.98
CA SER A 85 -7.79 2.68 -18.82
C SER A 85 -7.49 1.41 -19.61
N LEU A 86 -6.22 1.17 -19.92
CA LEU A 86 -5.77 -0.02 -20.64
C LEU A 86 -5.72 -1.26 -19.73
N LEU A 87 -5.53 -1.08 -18.41
CA LEU A 87 -5.24 -2.16 -17.47
C LEU A 87 -6.39 -2.46 -16.50
N ILE A 88 -7.21 -1.46 -16.17
CA ILE A 88 -8.17 -1.57 -15.06
C ILE A 88 -9.19 -2.70 -15.28
N GLU A 89 -9.83 -2.78 -16.44
CA GLU A 89 -10.84 -3.81 -16.72
C GLU A 89 -10.23 -5.23 -16.80
N PRO A 90 -9.11 -5.48 -17.53
CA PRO A 90 -8.40 -6.75 -17.47
C PRO A 90 -7.99 -7.19 -16.06
N VAL A 91 -7.51 -6.27 -15.23
CA VAL A 91 -7.10 -6.54 -13.84
C VAL A 91 -8.31 -6.89 -12.98
N LEU A 92 -9.39 -6.11 -13.04
CA LEU A 92 -10.63 -6.37 -12.29
C LEU A 92 -11.25 -7.71 -12.65
N ASN A 93 -11.27 -8.05 -13.95
CA ASN A 93 -11.82 -9.32 -14.45
C ASN A 93 -10.97 -10.54 -14.06
N ALA A 94 -9.66 -10.39 -14.00
CA ALA A 94 -8.75 -11.45 -13.59
C ALA A 94 -8.71 -11.66 -12.07
N SER A 95 -9.07 -10.63 -11.29
CA SER A 95 -8.93 -10.65 -9.84
C SER A 95 -10.15 -11.28 -9.15
N THR A 96 -9.90 -12.30 -8.33
CA THR A 96 -10.88 -12.86 -7.37
C THR A 96 -10.78 -12.22 -5.98
N VAL A 97 -9.81 -11.34 -5.76
CA VAL A 97 -9.60 -10.58 -4.53
C VAL A 97 -9.83 -9.08 -4.77
N PRO A 98 -10.02 -8.24 -3.74
CA PRO A 98 -10.15 -6.80 -3.92
C PRO A 98 -8.97 -6.19 -4.66
N VAL A 99 -9.26 -5.18 -5.51
CA VAL A 99 -8.25 -4.39 -6.23
C VAL A 99 -8.17 -3.00 -5.60
N SER A 100 -6.98 -2.61 -5.20
CA SER A 100 -6.59 -1.28 -4.74
C SER A 100 -6.02 -0.48 -5.90
N ILE A 101 -6.21 0.84 -5.88
CA ILE A 101 -5.62 1.77 -6.83
C ILE A 101 -4.63 2.67 -6.12
N ASP A 102 -3.37 2.61 -6.54
CA ASP A 102 -2.27 3.46 -6.06
C ASP A 102 -2.28 4.76 -6.87
N THR A 103 -2.91 5.80 -6.34
CA THR A 103 -3.00 7.13 -6.93
C THR A 103 -3.21 8.20 -5.87
N TYR A 104 -2.70 9.40 -6.13
CA TYR A 104 -2.92 10.60 -5.32
C TYR A 104 -3.74 11.68 -6.05
N HIS A 105 -4.29 11.36 -7.22
CA HIS A 105 -5.20 12.22 -7.98
C HIS A 105 -6.66 11.79 -7.76
N ALA A 106 -7.49 12.66 -7.20
CA ALA A 106 -8.91 12.38 -6.95
C ALA A 106 -9.67 12.02 -8.24
N LYS A 107 -9.32 12.64 -9.37
CA LYS A 107 -9.92 12.34 -10.68
C LYS A 107 -9.63 10.92 -11.15
N THR A 108 -8.40 10.44 -10.96
CA THR A 108 -8.02 9.06 -11.27
C THR A 108 -8.71 8.08 -10.33
N ALA A 109 -8.76 8.41 -9.04
CA ALA A 109 -9.48 7.64 -8.04
C ALA A 109 -10.96 7.46 -8.38
N ASP A 110 -11.66 8.56 -8.71
CA ASP A 110 -13.07 8.54 -9.13
C ASP A 110 -13.28 7.64 -10.36
N TYR A 111 -12.43 7.81 -11.38
CA TYR A 111 -12.45 6.97 -12.58
C TYR A 111 -12.29 5.49 -12.23
N ALA A 112 -11.27 5.12 -11.46
CA ALA A 112 -11.00 3.73 -11.11
C ALA A 112 -12.11 3.09 -10.28
N LEU A 113 -12.62 3.81 -9.29
CA LEU A 113 -13.73 3.35 -8.44
C LEU A 113 -15.04 3.21 -9.22
N SER A 114 -15.31 4.11 -10.19
CA SER A 114 -16.45 3.97 -11.09
C SER A 114 -16.38 2.72 -11.98
N LYS A 115 -15.16 2.21 -12.23
CA LYS A 115 -14.92 0.94 -12.95
C LYS A 115 -15.03 -0.29 -12.04
N GLY A 116 -15.14 -0.13 -10.74
CA GLY A 116 -15.31 -1.22 -9.77
C GLY A 116 -14.05 -1.55 -8.96
N ALA A 117 -13.07 -0.67 -8.86
CA ALA A 117 -12.00 -0.80 -7.89
C ALA A 117 -12.55 -0.72 -6.45
N HIS A 118 -11.82 -1.25 -5.47
CA HIS A 118 -12.35 -1.56 -4.15
C HIS A 118 -11.72 -0.74 -3.02
N ILE A 119 -10.49 -0.28 -3.20
CA ILE A 119 -9.66 0.36 -2.18
C ILE A 119 -8.91 1.51 -2.84
N LEU A 120 -8.72 2.62 -2.13
CA LEU A 120 -7.78 3.69 -2.51
C LEU A 120 -6.50 3.57 -1.70
N ASN A 121 -5.37 3.70 -2.38
CA ASN A 121 -4.05 3.78 -1.75
C ASN A 121 -3.44 5.15 -2.11
N ASP A 122 -3.58 6.12 -1.19
CA ASP A 122 -3.10 7.48 -1.39
C ASP A 122 -1.74 7.70 -0.71
N ILE A 123 -0.69 7.71 -1.50
CA ILE A 123 0.69 7.90 -1.06
C ILE A 123 1.01 9.33 -0.56
N TRP A 124 0.10 10.28 -0.68
CA TRP A 124 0.19 11.62 -0.13
C TRP A 124 -0.76 11.86 1.05
N GLY A 125 -1.54 10.83 1.44
CA GLY A 125 -2.33 10.83 2.66
C GLY A 125 -3.31 11.99 2.74
N LEU A 126 -4.04 12.25 1.66
CA LEU A 126 -5.05 13.31 1.49
C LEU A 126 -4.49 14.75 1.47
N HIS A 127 -3.15 14.92 1.38
CA HIS A 127 -2.53 16.24 1.34
C HIS A 127 -2.42 16.83 -0.07
N TYR A 128 -2.24 15.98 -1.08
CA TYR A 128 -1.99 16.43 -2.44
C TYR A 128 -3.25 16.95 -3.13
N ASP A 129 -4.29 16.11 -3.18
CA ASP A 129 -5.56 16.45 -3.83
C ASP A 129 -6.65 16.68 -2.76
N PRO A 130 -7.25 17.88 -2.68
CA PRO A 130 -8.25 18.19 -1.68
C PRO A 130 -9.52 17.34 -1.79
N ASP A 131 -9.84 16.85 -2.98
CA ASP A 131 -11.08 16.11 -3.27
C ASP A 131 -10.98 14.61 -3.00
N MET A 132 -9.77 14.07 -2.72
CA MET A 132 -9.55 12.64 -2.54
C MET A 132 -10.42 12.03 -1.43
N ALA A 133 -10.55 12.72 -0.29
CA ALA A 133 -11.36 12.24 0.83
C ALA A 133 -12.86 12.16 0.45
N ALA A 134 -13.37 13.14 -0.30
CA ALA A 134 -14.75 13.15 -0.78
C ALA A 134 -15.01 11.98 -1.75
N VAL A 135 -14.05 11.66 -2.62
CA VAL A 135 -14.14 10.48 -3.51
C VAL A 135 -14.25 9.19 -2.70
N ALA A 136 -13.36 8.98 -1.70
CA ALA A 136 -13.42 7.80 -0.84
C ALA A 136 -14.76 7.68 -0.09
N ALA A 137 -15.29 8.80 0.41
CA ALA A 137 -16.58 8.86 1.10
C ALA A 137 -17.76 8.51 0.16
N ASN A 138 -17.78 9.06 -1.06
CA ASN A 138 -18.84 8.85 -2.05
C ASN A 138 -18.95 7.38 -2.46
N PHE A 139 -17.81 6.73 -2.72
CA PHE A 139 -17.77 5.31 -3.08
C PHE A 139 -17.83 4.36 -1.88
N LYS A 140 -17.70 4.87 -0.65
CA LYS A 140 -17.70 4.10 0.62
C LYS A 140 -16.64 3.00 0.66
N VAL A 141 -15.48 3.26 0.07
CA VAL A 141 -14.35 2.32 0.02
C VAL A 141 -13.32 2.61 1.11
N PRO A 142 -12.52 1.62 1.53
CA PRO A 142 -11.35 1.87 2.34
C PRO A 142 -10.36 2.82 1.64
N VAL A 143 -9.73 3.70 2.42
CA VAL A 143 -8.64 4.57 1.97
C VAL A 143 -7.43 4.34 2.86
N ILE A 144 -6.29 4.06 2.21
CA ILE A 144 -4.98 3.97 2.85
C ILE A 144 -4.39 5.36 2.83
N ILE A 145 -4.15 5.89 4.02
CA ILE A 145 -3.57 7.21 4.25
C ILE A 145 -2.09 7.00 4.55
N MET A 146 -1.21 7.31 3.59
CA MET A 146 0.23 7.15 3.80
C MET A 146 0.86 8.44 4.29
N HIS A 147 1.72 8.33 5.30
CA HIS A 147 2.56 9.44 5.73
C HIS A 147 3.63 9.74 4.68
N ASN A 148 3.59 10.95 4.13
CA ASN A 148 4.58 11.47 3.20
C ASN A 148 4.89 12.93 3.49
N SER A 149 6.10 13.39 3.14
CA SER A 149 6.53 14.78 3.32
C SER A 149 7.56 15.13 2.26
N ASN A 150 7.66 16.41 1.94
CA ASN A 150 8.76 16.95 1.13
C ASN A 150 9.94 17.39 2.00
N ASP A 151 9.81 17.32 3.32
CA ASP A 151 10.82 17.76 4.30
C ASP A 151 11.26 16.58 5.17
N THR A 152 12.56 16.54 5.48
CA THR A 152 13.19 15.54 6.36
C THR A 152 13.44 16.09 7.77
N ASN A 153 13.00 17.32 8.07
CA ASN A 153 13.20 17.96 9.37
C ASN A 153 12.09 17.54 10.33
N TYR A 154 12.34 16.50 11.11
CA TYR A 154 11.46 16.04 12.17
C TYR A 154 12.03 16.41 13.54
N GLY A 155 11.16 16.77 14.49
CA GLY A 155 11.52 16.90 15.91
C GLY A 155 11.64 15.53 16.55
N ASP A 156 10.51 14.83 16.69
CA ASP A 156 10.39 13.39 16.91
C ASP A 156 9.56 12.82 15.77
N ILE A 157 10.16 11.98 14.95
CA ILE A 157 9.52 11.51 13.72
C ILE A 157 8.20 10.75 13.99
N ILE A 158 8.09 10.02 15.09
CA ILE A 158 6.86 9.29 15.43
C ILE A 158 5.76 10.24 15.88
N GLU A 159 6.09 11.26 16.69
CA GLU A 159 5.09 12.25 17.10
C GLU A 159 4.65 13.13 15.92
N ASP A 160 5.55 13.48 15.01
CA ASP A 160 5.22 14.22 13.79
C ASP A 160 4.33 13.39 12.86
N MET A 161 4.60 12.10 12.73
CA MET A 161 3.74 11.17 11.99
C MET A 161 2.35 11.01 12.63
N LYS A 162 2.26 10.95 13.96
CA LYS A 162 0.97 10.92 14.67
C LYS A 162 0.18 12.21 14.43
N ALA A 163 0.84 13.37 14.44
CA ALA A 163 0.20 14.64 14.13
C ALA A 163 -0.33 14.69 12.69
N PHE A 164 0.46 14.19 11.73
CA PHE A 164 0.03 14.04 10.33
C PHE A 164 -1.20 13.16 10.20
N PHE A 165 -1.19 11.96 10.80
CA PHE A 165 -2.33 11.05 10.75
C PHE A 165 -3.56 11.65 11.44
N PHE A 166 -3.39 12.33 12.57
CA PHE A 166 -4.49 13.01 13.23
C PHE A 166 -5.18 14.02 12.31
N TRP A 167 -4.40 14.86 11.64
CA TRP A 167 -4.92 15.82 10.67
C TRP A 167 -5.63 15.13 9.49
N ALA A 168 -5.02 14.10 8.89
CA ALA A 168 -5.57 13.41 7.72
C ALA A 168 -6.86 12.64 8.07
N ILE A 169 -6.90 12.02 9.24
CA ILE A 169 -8.10 11.35 9.76
C ILE A 169 -9.22 12.35 9.99
N ASP A 170 -8.94 13.49 10.65
CA ASP A 170 -9.94 14.56 10.88
C ASP A 170 -10.51 15.08 9.56
N LYS A 171 -9.64 15.32 8.55
CA LYS A 171 -10.07 15.70 7.20
C LYS A 171 -10.98 14.63 6.59
N ALA A 172 -10.57 13.35 6.61
CA ALA A 172 -11.35 12.25 6.05
C ALA A 172 -12.74 12.15 6.71
N LEU A 173 -12.81 12.23 8.05
CA LEU A 173 -14.06 12.17 8.80
C LEU A 173 -14.99 13.35 8.47
N LYS A 174 -14.45 14.56 8.29
CA LYS A 174 -15.23 15.75 7.89
C LYS A 174 -15.84 15.62 6.52
N GLU A 175 -15.15 14.95 5.58
CA GLU A 175 -15.66 14.66 4.24
C GLU A 175 -16.62 13.45 4.18
N GLY A 176 -16.88 12.79 5.32
CA GLY A 176 -17.84 11.70 5.41
C GLY A 176 -17.25 10.29 5.30
N VAL A 177 -15.92 10.16 5.24
CA VAL A 177 -15.25 8.84 5.40
C VAL A 177 -15.51 8.32 6.80
N THR A 178 -15.93 7.08 6.96
CA THR A 178 -16.14 6.48 8.27
C THR A 178 -14.84 5.95 8.87
N PRO A 179 -14.72 5.83 10.22
CA PRO A 179 -13.52 5.24 10.83
C PRO A 179 -13.20 3.84 10.33
N GLN A 180 -14.21 3.09 9.90
CA GLN A 180 -14.03 1.73 9.35
C GLN A 180 -13.29 1.72 8.00
N GLN A 181 -13.38 2.81 7.23
CA GLN A 181 -12.74 2.94 5.92
C GLN A 181 -11.27 3.38 6.00
N ILE A 182 -10.79 3.83 7.15
CA ILE A 182 -9.43 4.41 7.29
C ILE A 182 -8.43 3.32 7.62
N TRP A 183 -7.37 3.22 6.81
CA TRP A 183 -6.16 2.44 7.05
C TRP A 183 -4.95 3.38 6.99
N LEU A 184 -3.88 3.07 7.71
CA LEU A 184 -2.68 3.92 7.79
C LEU A 184 -1.47 3.21 7.19
N ASP A 185 -0.54 3.99 6.60
CA ASP A 185 0.76 3.51 6.14
C ASP A 185 1.85 4.49 6.61
N PRO A 186 2.88 4.04 7.34
CA PRO A 186 3.99 4.88 7.79
C PRO A 186 4.85 5.44 6.65
N GLY A 187 4.67 4.99 5.40
CA GLY A 187 5.39 5.49 4.24
C GLY A 187 6.89 5.20 4.29
N ILE A 188 7.26 3.98 4.67
CA ILE A 188 8.66 3.54 4.75
C ILE A 188 9.34 3.61 3.38
N GLY A 189 10.51 4.26 3.34
CA GLY A 189 11.34 4.38 2.13
C GLY A 189 10.77 5.32 1.07
N PHE A 190 9.82 6.18 1.42
CA PHE A 190 9.33 7.28 0.59
C PHE A 190 10.06 8.59 0.88
N PHE A 191 9.77 9.63 0.06
CA PHE A 191 10.29 10.97 0.23
C PHE A 191 10.06 11.50 1.66
N GLY A 192 10.86 12.48 2.06
CA GLY A 192 10.74 13.10 3.37
C GLY A 192 11.23 12.25 4.53
N LYS A 193 11.99 11.18 4.27
CA LYS A 193 12.68 10.40 5.31
C LYS A 193 14.08 10.02 4.86
N THR A 194 15.09 10.28 5.71
CA THR A 194 16.44 9.74 5.53
C THR A 194 16.46 8.25 5.80
N GLU A 195 17.60 7.61 5.54
CA GLU A 195 17.77 6.19 5.83
C GLU A 195 17.66 5.89 7.33
N GLU A 196 18.32 6.71 8.16
CA GLU A 196 18.28 6.60 9.61
C GLU A 196 16.85 6.78 10.15
N GLN A 197 16.10 7.75 9.60
CA GLN A 197 14.71 7.98 9.97
C GLN A 197 13.80 6.80 9.59
N ASN A 198 14.03 6.15 8.43
CA ASN A 198 13.31 4.93 8.09
C ASN A 198 13.61 3.80 9.07
N ILE A 199 14.87 3.65 9.50
CA ILE A 199 15.26 2.66 10.50
C ILE A 199 14.61 2.98 11.85
N GLU A 200 14.61 4.25 12.28
CA GLU A 200 13.95 4.69 13.52
C GLU A 200 12.46 4.40 13.51
N VAL A 201 11.75 4.71 12.40
CA VAL A 201 10.32 4.38 12.27
C VAL A 201 10.11 2.87 12.36
N MET A 202 10.94 2.05 11.72
CA MET A 202 10.85 0.59 11.83
C MET A 202 11.09 0.08 13.26
N GLN A 203 12.01 0.70 14.02
CA GLN A 203 12.28 0.34 15.42
C GLN A 203 11.12 0.70 16.35
N ARG A 204 10.44 1.81 16.08
CA ARG A 204 9.37 2.38 16.90
C ARG A 204 7.96 2.18 16.31
N LEU A 205 7.82 1.30 15.31
CA LEU A 205 6.57 1.08 14.58
C LEU A 205 5.39 0.71 15.50
N GLY A 206 5.67 0.02 16.60
CA GLY A 206 4.68 -0.33 17.63
C GLY A 206 3.94 0.88 18.23
N GLU A 207 4.58 2.06 18.24
CA GLU A 207 3.93 3.30 18.71
C GLU A 207 2.86 3.81 17.72
N LEU A 208 2.99 3.49 16.42
CA LEU A 208 2.01 3.81 15.38
C LEU A 208 0.89 2.75 15.29
N THR A 209 1.22 1.48 15.51
CA THR A 209 0.23 0.39 15.47
C THR A 209 -0.65 0.31 16.72
N ALA A 210 -0.28 0.99 17.80
CA ALA A 210 -1.07 1.07 19.04
C ALA A 210 -2.42 1.75 18.85
N HIS A 211 -2.66 2.45 17.74
CA HIS A 211 -3.92 3.10 17.39
C HIS A 211 -4.98 2.09 16.91
N GLU A 212 -6.23 2.55 16.82
CA GLU A 212 -7.38 1.72 16.43
C GLU A 212 -7.50 1.45 14.91
N TYR A 213 -6.68 2.12 14.09
CA TYR A 213 -6.70 1.97 12.63
C TYR A 213 -5.75 0.87 12.18
N PRO A 214 -6.13 0.04 11.19
CA PRO A 214 -5.23 -0.93 10.60
C PRO A 214 -4.01 -0.28 9.95
N VAL A 215 -2.87 -0.95 10.04
CA VAL A 215 -1.60 -0.45 9.49
C VAL A 215 -1.10 -1.37 8.39
N LEU A 216 -0.88 -0.77 7.21
CA LEU A 216 -0.15 -1.33 6.09
C LEU A 216 1.33 -0.98 6.23
N LEU A 217 2.22 -1.93 6.01
CA LEU A 217 3.66 -1.72 5.93
C LEU A 217 4.18 -2.06 4.53
N ALA A 218 4.80 -1.10 3.85
CA ALA A 218 5.26 -1.24 2.47
C ALA A 218 6.79 -1.11 2.31
N PRO A 219 7.64 -1.99 2.88
CA PRO A 219 9.09 -1.87 2.85
C PRO A 219 9.72 -2.48 1.59
N SER A 220 8.91 -3.04 0.67
CA SER A 220 9.36 -3.92 -0.38
C SER A 220 10.44 -3.31 -1.28
N ARG A 221 11.63 -3.91 -1.24
CA ARG A 221 12.81 -3.57 -2.04
C ARG A 221 13.30 -2.12 -1.87
N LYS A 222 12.94 -1.47 -0.74
CA LYS A 222 13.27 -0.06 -0.48
C LYS A 222 14.77 0.17 -0.27
N GLY A 223 15.21 1.44 -0.46
CA GLY A 223 16.63 1.84 -0.45
C GLY A 223 17.35 1.46 0.84
N PHE A 224 16.77 1.76 2.00
CA PHE A 224 17.38 1.46 3.30
C PHE A 224 17.71 -0.02 3.49
N ILE A 225 16.88 -0.96 2.95
CA ILE A 225 17.18 -2.39 2.96
C ILE A 225 18.42 -2.67 2.10
N GLY A 226 18.48 -2.04 0.91
CA GLY A 226 19.64 -2.18 0.03
C GLY A 226 20.93 -1.73 0.69
N SER A 227 20.92 -0.58 1.39
CA SER A 227 22.07 -0.06 2.12
C SER A 227 22.50 -1.00 3.24
N MET A 228 21.56 -1.50 4.05
CA MET A 228 21.85 -2.49 5.09
C MET A 228 22.45 -3.80 4.57
N LEU A 229 22.16 -4.15 3.31
CA LEU A 229 22.69 -5.34 2.62
C LEU A 229 23.94 -5.04 1.78
N GLY A 230 24.63 -3.91 2.02
CA GLY A 230 25.88 -3.56 1.32
C GLY A 230 25.67 -3.01 -0.09
N GLY A 231 24.51 -2.42 -0.38
CA GLY A 231 24.22 -1.77 -1.65
C GLY A 231 23.57 -2.68 -2.71
N LEU A 232 22.88 -3.74 -2.31
CA LEU A 232 22.23 -4.65 -3.24
C LEU A 232 21.20 -3.93 -4.13
N PRO A 233 21.06 -4.34 -5.42
CA PRO A 233 20.05 -3.84 -6.31
C PRO A 233 18.64 -4.28 -5.85
N PRO A 234 17.55 -3.58 -6.27
CA PRO A 234 16.19 -3.85 -5.77
C PRO A 234 15.72 -5.30 -5.90
N GLU A 235 16.07 -5.98 -6.97
CA GLU A 235 15.72 -7.37 -7.24
C GLU A 235 16.32 -8.38 -6.24
N ASP A 236 17.41 -8.01 -5.60
CA ASP A 236 18.15 -8.85 -4.64
C ASP A 236 17.87 -8.48 -3.17
N ARG A 237 16.74 -7.78 -2.89
CA ARG A 237 16.38 -7.32 -1.54
C ARG A 237 15.21 -8.08 -0.92
N ASP A 238 14.75 -9.17 -1.52
CA ASP A 238 13.52 -9.85 -1.07
C ASP A 238 13.67 -10.45 0.33
N GLU A 239 14.83 -11.04 0.69
CA GLU A 239 15.08 -11.57 2.04
C GLU A 239 15.10 -10.45 3.10
N GLY A 240 15.72 -9.30 2.78
CA GLY A 240 15.69 -8.13 3.65
C GLY A 240 14.27 -7.56 3.80
N THR A 241 13.47 -7.59 2.71
CA THR A 241 12.06 -7.21 2.76
C THR A 241 11.27 -8.13 3.69
N VAL A 242 11.48 -9.44 3.61
CA VAL A 242 10.84 -10.43 4.52
C VAL A 242 11.20 -10.11 5.97
N ALA A 243 12.48 -9.86 6.27
CA ALA A 243 12.91 -9.52 7.63
C ALA A 243 12.20 -8.26 8.16
N ALA A 244 12.12 -7.20 7.34
CA ALA A 244 11.39 -5.98 7.69
C ALA A 244 9.89 -6.24 7.92
N CYS A 245 9.25 -7.03 7.07
CA CYS A 245 7.83 -7.40 7.21
C CYS A 245 7.59 -8.19 8.50
N ILE A 246 8.42 -9.19 8.82
CA ILE A 246 8.30 -9.98 10.06
C ILE A 246 8.47 -9.08 11.29
N THR A 247 9.45 -8.16 11.28
CA THR A 247 9.63 -7.16 12.34
C THR A 247 8.34 -6.35 12.54
N GLY A 248 7.70 -5.92 11.45
CA GLY A 248 6.43 -5.22 11.49
C GLY A 248 5.29 -6.07 12.08
N VAL A 249 5.19 -7.34 11.73
CA VAL A 249 4.18 -8.27 12.28
C VAL A 249 4.27 -8.34 13.80
N PHE A 250 5.47 -8.50 14.34
CA PHE A 250 5.68 -8.51 15.81
C PHE A 250 5.42 -7.17 16.48
N GLN A 251 5.41 -6.08 15.71
CA GLN A 251 5.01 -4.75 16.18
C GLN A 251 3.54 -4.40 15.90
N GLY A 252 2.74 -5.34 15.39
CA GLY A 252 1.29 -5.24 15.31
C GLY A 252 0.72 -4.62 14.04
N ILE A 253 1.42 -4.71 12.90
CA ILE A 253 0.84 -4.36 11.60
C ILE A 253 -0.24 -5.37 11.20
N ASP A 254 -1.14 -4.94 10.31
CA ASP A 254 -2.26 -5.75 9.81
C ASP A 254 -1.99 -6.28 8.40
N MET A 255 -1.18 -5.57 7.61
CA MET A 255 -0.94 -5.86 6.19
C MET A 255 0.48 -5.53 5.78
N VAL A 256 0.96 -6.21 4.72
CA VAL A 256 2.20 -5.86 4.01
C VAL A 256 1.94 -5.63 2.53
N ARG A 257 2.66 -4.67 1.90
CA ARG A 257 2.62 -4.44 0.46
C ARG A 257 3.96 -4.83 -0.17
N VAL A 258 3.94 -5.84 -1.05
CA VAL A 258 5.16 -6.53 -1.51
C VAL A 258 5.13 -6.94 -2.98
N HIS A 259 6.33 -7.04 -3.60
CA HIS A 259 6.49 -7.58 -4.95
C HIS A 259 6.47 -9.12 -4.96
N ASN A 260 7.20 -9.77 -4.06
CA ASN A 260 7.31 -11.24 -4.02
C ASN A 260 6.29 -11.86 -3.06
N VAL A 261 5.03 -11.98 -3.54
CA VAL A 261 3.92 -12.52 -2.76
C VAL A 261 4.23 -13.92 -2.22
N LYS A 262 4.76 -14.81 -3.06
CA LYS A 262 5.01 -16.22 -2.72
C LYS A 262 5.96 -16.39 -1.53
N MET A 263 7.07 -15.64 -1.52
CA MET A 263 8.04 -15.69 -0.41
C MET A 263 7.41 -15.16 0.88
N HIS A 264 6.70 -14.02 0.79
CA HIS A 264 6.05 -13.41 1.95
C HIS A 264 4.93 -14.28 2.51
N LYS A 265 4.12 -14.93 1.66
CA LYS A 265 3.08 -15.86 2.13
C LYS A 265 3.60 -16.96 3.04
N ARG A 266 4.76 -17.53 2.68
CA ARG A 266 5.39 -18.59 3.47
C ARG A 266 5.98 -18.06 4.77
N ALA A 267 6.67 -16.92 4.70
CA ALA A 267 7.34 -16.32 5.86
C ALA A 267 6.32 -15.79 6.88
N LEU A 268 5.26 -15.12 6.41
CA LEU A 268 4.22 -14.57 7.27
C LEU A 268 3.36 -15.66 7.91
N ALA A 269 3.11 -16.79 7.23
CA ALA A 269 2.43 -17.92 7.85
C ALA A 269 3.17 -18.42 9.09
N VAL A 270 4.52 -18.45 9.05
CA VAL A 270 5.33 -18.82 10.22
C VAL A 270 5.29 -17.72 11.29
N ALA A 271 5.43 -16.44 10.90
CA ALA A 271 5.41 -15.33 11.84
C ALA A 271 4.06 -15.22 12.57
N ASP A 272 2.95 -15.31 11.83
CA ASP A 272 1.59 -15.29 12.40
C ASP A 272 1.37 -16.50 13.33
N GLY A 273 1.79 -17.70 12.93
CA GLY A 273 1.69 -18.90 13.79
C GLY A 273 2.46 -18.74 15.10
N LEU A 274 3.66 -18.16 15.07
CA LEU A 274 4.46 -17.89 16.27
C LEU A 274 3.85 -16.79 17.16
N LEU A 275 3.22 -15.78 16.54
CA LEU A 275 2.65 -14.64 17.27
C LEU A 275 1.25 -14.93 17.82
N ARG A 276 0.43 -15.66 17.08
CA ARG A 276 -1.01 -15.83 17.35
C ARG A 276 -1.34 -17.22 17.93
N GLY A 277 -0.45 -18.19 17.80
CA GLY A 277 -0.59 -19.53 18.39
C GLY A 277 -1.60 -20.42 17.69
N GLU A 278 -1.81 -20.23 16.36
CA GLU A 278 -2.65 -21.08 15.52
C GLU A 278 -1.83 -22.02 14.64
#